data_08723486a2accf774e5fd0bc35bcee84
#
_entry.id   08723486a2accf774e5fd0bc35bcee84
#
_cell.length_a   1.000
_cell.length_b   1.000
_cell.length_c   1.000
_cell.angle_alpha   90.00
_cell.angle_beta   90.00
_cell.angle_gamma   90.00
#
_symmetry.space_group_name_H-M   'P 1'
#
loop_
_entity.id
_entity.type
_entity.pdbx_description
1 polymer ?
#
loop_
_entity_poly.entity_id
_entity_poly.type
_entity_poly.pdbx_seq_one_letter_code
_entity_poly.pdbx_strand_id
1 'polypeptide(L)'
;MNKNICFIASSGGHFEQLMMLKPLMKKHKCFIVTEKTNYSVNIDEKLYYLNQVNRHEMKSIPLMILNVFKSLKIFLREKPDIVISTGALSVIPMCIICKVFRKKIIFIESFAKITSPTLTGKLIYKFADQFYIQWESLRGFYPNAINKGGIY
;
A
#
# COMPACT_ATOMS: atom_id res chain seq x y z
N MET A 1 8.02 21.16 -7.08
CA MET A 1 8.87 20.37 -6.16
C MET A 1 8.66 18.89 -6.43
N ASN A 2 9.75 18.18 -6.70
CA ASN A 2 9.67 16.75 -7.01
C ASN A 2 9.39 15.97 -5.70
N LYS A 3 8.21 15.37 -5.55
CA LYS A 3 7.83 14.56 -4.38
C LYS A 3 8.49 13.20 -4.46
N ASN A 4 8.94 12.67 -3.32
CA ASN A 4 9.40 11.31 -3.20
C ASN A 4 8.24 10.41 -2.78
N ILE A 5 7.85 9.47 -3.62
CA ILE A 5 6.64 8.66 -3.45
C ILE A 5 7.02 7.21 -3.14
N CYS A 6 6.49 6.69 -2.04
CA CYS A 6 6.53 5.26 -1.72
C CYS A 6 5.29 4.57 -2.32
N PHE A 7 5.48 3.66 -3.26
CA PHE A 7 4.45 2.76 -3.74
C PHE A 7 4.56 1.44 -3.00
N ILE A 8 3.50 1.01 -2.32
CA ILE A 8 3.56 -0.18 -1.46
C ILE A 8 2.33 -1.08 -1.61
N ALA A 9 2.58 -2.37 -1.79
CA ALA A 9 1.56 -3.41 -1.82
C ALA A 9 2.12 -4.75 -1.34
N SER A 10 1.26 -5.67 -0.92
CA SER A 10 1.63 -7.08 -0.83
C SER A 10 1.88 -7.66 -2.22
N SER A 11 2.38 -8.87 -2.29
CA SER A 11 2.54 -9.62 -3.53
C SER A 11 1.18 -10.00 -4.18
N GLY A 12 1.22 -10.51 -5.41
CA GLY A 12 0.05 -10.95 -6.17
C GLY A 12 -0.82 -9.81 -6.69
N GLY A 13 -2.15 -9.99 -6.69
CA GLY A 13 -3.09 -9.05 -7.29
C GLY A 13 -3.01 -7.61 -6.75
N HIS A 14 -2.63 -7.41 -5.49
CA HIS A 14 -2.38 -6.06 -4.95
C HIS A 14 -1.16 -5.39 -5.61
N PHE A 15 -0.12 -6.18 -5.89
CA PHE A 15 1.05 -5.68 -6.59
C PHE A 15 0.74 -5.38 -8.06
N GLU A 16 -0.04 -6.22 -8.72
CA GLU A 16 -0.49 -5.97 -10.10
C GLU A 16 -1.28 -4.67 -10.20
N GLN A 17 -2.21 -4.43 -9.27
CA GLN A 17 -2.94 -3.16 -9.19
C GLN A 17 -1.99 -1.97 -8.98
N LEU A 18 -0.97 -2.13 -8.12
CA LEU A 18 0.03 -1.08 -7.91
C LEU A 18 0.78 -0.76 -9.20
N MET A 19 1.10 -1.77 -10.01
CA MET A 19 1.80 -1.61 -11.29
C MET A 19 0.98 -0.88 -12.36
N MET A 20 -0.35 -0.86 -12.26
CA MET A 20 -1.18 -0.02 -13.12
C MET A 20 -0.89 1.48 -12.92
N LEU A 21 -0.27 1.86 -11.81
CA LEU A 21 0.20 3.23 -11.54
C LEU A 21 1.59 3.54 -12.15
N LYS A 22 2.16 2.64 -12.94
CA LYS A 22 3.48 2.85 -13.58
C LYS A 22 3.61 4.18 -14.34
N PRO A 23 2.57 4.70 -15.04
CA PRO A 23 2.64 6.03 -15.64
C PRO A 23 2.86 7.17 -14.64
N LEU A 24 2.36 7.01 -13.40
CA LEU A 24 2.60 7.98 -12.32
C LEU A 24 4.02 7.83 -11.75
N MET A 25 4.51 6.60 -11.61
CA MET A 25 5.88 6.32 -11.14
C MET A 25 6.93 6.98 -12.03
N LYS A 26 6.75 6.93 -13.35
CA LYS A 26 7.66 7.57 -14.32
C LYS A 26 7.74 9.10 -14.23
N LYS A 27 6.73 9.75 -13.62
CA LYS A 27 6.65 11.21 -13.51
C LYS A 27 7.23 11.76 -12.22
N HIS A 28 7.55 10.91 -11.25
CA HIS A 28 7.98 11.32 -9.92
C HIS A 28 9.19 10.50 -9.46
N LYS A 29 9.96 11.08 -8.55
CA LYS A 29 10.92 10.27 -7.80
C LYS A 29 10.14 9.29 -6.93
N CYS A 30 10.43 8.00 -7.04
CA CYS A 30 9.69 6.98 -6.30
C CYS A 30 10.56 5.76 -5.98
N PHE A 31 10.02 4.93 -5.11
CA PHE A 31 10.51 3.59 -4.82
C PHE A 31 9.33 2.68 -4.50
N ILE A 32 9.53 1.40 -4.66
CA ILE A 32 8.50 0.38 -4.48
C ILE A 32 8.83 -0.48 -3.28
N VAL A 33 7.83 -0.84 -2.50
CA VAL A 33 7.91 -1.77 -1.38
C VAL A 33 6.89 -2.88 -1.59
N THR A 34 7.33 -4.14 -1.58
CA THR A 34 6.43 -5.30 -1.73
C THR A 34 6.91 -6.47 -0.86
N GLU A 35 6.12 -7.53 -0.82
CA GLU A 35 6.51 -8.74 -0.11
C GLU A 35 7.54 -9.55 -0.93
N LYS A 36 8.49 -10.17 -0.23
CA LYS A 36 9.42 -11.10 -0.86
C LYS A 36 8.70 -12.39 -1.21
N THR A 37 8.71 -12.74 -2.49
CA THR A 37 8.19 -14.00 -3.02
C THR A 37 9.30 -14.77 -3.71
N ASN A 38 9.00 -16.00 -4.11
CA ASN A 38 9.93 -16.84 -4.91
C ASN A 38 10.07 -16.36 -6.37
N TYR A 39 9.23 -15.41 -6.79
CA TYR A 39 9.27 -14.83 -8.14
C TYR A 39 10.07 -13.53 -8.12
N SER A 40 10.95 -13.37 -9.10
CA SER A 40 11.66 -12.10 -9.31
C SER A 40 10.71 -11.07 -9.94
N VAL A 41 10.72 -9.87 -9.39
CA VAL A 41 10.01 -8.73 -9.98
C VAL A 41 11.03 -7.92 -10.78
N ASN A 42 10.84 -7.86 -12.08
CA ASN A 42 11.72 -7.06 -12.96
C ASN A 42 11.11 -5.67 -13.16
N ILE A 43 11.63 -4.70 -12.45
CA ILE A 43 11.21 -3.29 -12.50
C ILE A 43 12.45 -2.39 -12.44
N ASP A 44 12.36 -1.23 -13.07
CA ASP A 44 13.46 -0.27 -13.13
C ASP A 44 13.56 0.58 -11.84
N GLU A 45 12.45 0.70 -11.11
CA GLU A 45 12.36 1.48 -9.89
C GLU A 45 13.08 0.77 -8.72
N LYS A 46 13.57 1.55 -7.77
CA LYS A 46 14.19 1.03 -6.56
C LYS A 46 13.20 0.19 -5.76
N LEU A 47 13.55 -1.05 -5.46
CA LEU A 47 12.68 -2.05 -4.85
C LEU A 47 13.16 -2.46 -3.46
N TYR A 48 12.21 -2.52 -2.51
CA TYR A 48 12.40 -3.02 -1.15
C TYR A 48 11.45 -4.17 -0.85
N TYR A 49 11.89 -5.09 0.02
CA TYR A 49 11.11 -6.27 0.37
C TYR A 49 10.74 -6.32 1.84
N LEU A 50 9.45 -6.57 2.10
CA LEU A 50 8.90 -6.95 3.39
C LEU A 50 8.75 -8.48 3.47
N ASN A 51 8.53 -8.98 4.68
CA ASN A 51 8.15 -10.38 4.87
C ASN A 51 6.70 -10.58 4.45
N GLN A 52 6.41 -11.69 3.81
CA GLN A 52 5.04 -12.09 3.49
C GLN A 52 4.27 -12.39 4.78
N VAL A 53 3.05 -11.87 4.88
CA VAL A 53 2.18 -12.03 6.05
C VAL A 53 0.86 -12.68 5.61
N ASN A 54 0.64 -13.92 6.06
CA ASN A 54 -0.60 -14.66 5.82
C ASN A 54 -1.47 -14.66 7.05
N ARG A 55 -2.75 -14.29 6.93
CA ARG A 55 -3.69 -14.15 8.06
C ARG A 55 -3.91 -15.43 8.87
N HIS A 56 -3.74 -16.58 8.26
CA HIS A 56 -4.04 -17.90 8.84
C HIS A 56 -2.81 -18.59 9.45
N GLU A 57 -1.66 -17.95 9.47
CA GLU A 57 -0.44 -18.52 10.01
C GLU A 57 -0.10 -17.91 11.39
N MET A 58 0.19 -18.78 12.37
CA MET A 58 0.64 -18.34 13.71
C MET A 58 1.91 -17.50 13.68
N LYS A 59 2.73 -17.63 12.63
CA LYS A 59 3.95 -16.84 12.42
C LYS A 59 3.68 -15.40 11.96
N SER A 60 2.43 -15.01 11.74
CA SER A 60 2.06 -13.69 11.20
C SER A 60 2.39 -12.54 12.16
N ILE A 61 2.25 -12.74 13.47
CA ILE A 61 2.53 -11.70 14.47
C ILE A 61 4.02 -11.34 14.49
N PRO A 62 4.97 -12.28 14.68
CA PRO A 62 6.40 -11.96 14.67
C PRO A 62 6.86 -11.39 13.31
N LEU A 63 6.32 -11.88 12.18
CA LEU A 63 6.62 -11.32 10.87
C LEU A 63 6.11 -9.89 10.71
N MET A 64 4.95 -9.57 11.29
CA MET A 64 4.43 -8.20 11.30
C MET A 64 5.33 -7.27 12.12
N ILE A 65 5.83 -7.70 13.27
CA ILE A 65 6.79 -6.94 14.08
C ILE A 65 8.08 -6.68 13.29
N LEU A 66 8.61 -7.69 12.61
CA LEU A 66 9.77 -7.52 11.73
C LEU A 66 9.49 -6.54 10.59
N ASN A 67 8.28 -6.55 10.04
CA ASN A 67 7.86 -5.59 9.00
C ASN A 67 7.77 -4.16 9.54
N VAL A 68 7.44 -3.95 10.84
CA VAL A 68 7.52 -2.61 11.47
C VAL A 68 8.95 -2.09 11.41
N PHE A 69 9.95 -2.89 11.84
CA PHE A 69 11.36 -2.47 11.82
C PHE A 69 11.87 -2.26 10.39
N LYS A 70 11.52 -3.15 9.44
CA LYS A 70 11.89 -2.98 8.03
C LYS A 70 11.28 -1.70 7.45
N SER A 71 9.99 -1.45 7.68
CA SER A 71 9.30 -0.26 7.21
C SER A 71 9.91 1.02 7.81
N LEU A 72 10.25 1.02 9.09
CA LEU A 72 10.91 2.14 9.73
C LEU A 72 12.30 2.41 9.11
N LYS A 73 13.09 1.36 8.89
CA LYS A 73 14.40 1.49 8.23
C LYS A 73 14.29 2.06 6.82
N ILE A 74 13.32 1.59 6.04
CA ILE A 74 13.06 2.09 4.69
C ILE A 74 12.61 3.55 4.75
N PHE A 75 11.68 3.88 5.66
CA PHE A 75 11.18 5.24 5.84
C PHE A 75 12.31 6.23 6.19
N LEU A 76 13.16 5.90 7.14
CA LEU A 76 14.28 6.76 7.56
C LEU A 76 15.30 6.96 6.44
N ARG A 77 15.52 5.94 5.61
CA ARG A 77 16.45 5.99 4.48
C ARG A 77 15.89 6.80 3.30
N GLU A 78 14.65 6.54 2.91
CA GLU A 78 14.05 7.12 1.70
C GLU A 78 13.29 8.41 1.97
N LYS A 79 12.81 8.64 3.19
CA LYS A 79 12.07 9.84 3.63
C LYS A 79 10.95 10.22 2.65
N PRO A 80 9.97 9.32 2.40
CA PRO A 80 8.90 9.61 1.46
C PRO A 80 8.05 10.79 1.91
N ASP A 81 7.53 11.54 0.95
CA ASP A 81 6.53 12.61 1.19
C ASP A 81 5.11 12.06 1.13
N ILE A 82 4.92 11.04 0.31
CA ILE A 82 3.62 10.42 0.04
C ILE A 82 3.81 8.90 0.04
N VAL A 83 2.85 8.18 0.62
CA VAL A 83 2.71 6.74 0.44
C VAL A 83 1.43 6.46 -0.33
N ILE A 84 1.51 5.63 -1.36
CA ILE A 84 0.38 5.13 -2.15
C ILE A 84 0.34 3.62 -1.99
N SER A 85 -0.79 3.08 -1.54
CA SER A 85 -0.95 1.65 -1.28
C SER A 85 -2.23 1.08 -1.90
N THR A 86 -2.12 -0.14 -2.41
CA THR A 86 -3.25 -0.97 -2.86
C THR A 86 -3.57 -2.14 -1.90
N GLY A 87 -2.93 -2.20 -0.73
CA GLY A 87 -3.12 -3.25 0.31
C GLY A 87 -1.95 -4.23 0.33
N ALA A 88 -1.86 -5.27 1.13
CA ALA A 88 -2.74 -5.79 2.16
C ALA A 88 -2.17 -5.56 3.58
N LEU A 89 -2.13 -6.61 4.45
CA LEU A 89 -1.71 -6.47 5.86
C LEU A 89 -0.27 -5.98 6.04
N SER A 90 0.65 -6.45 5.21
CA SER A 90 2.08 -6.11 5.28
C SER A 90 2.38 -4.62 5.07
N VAL A 91 1.45 -3.86 4.48
CA VAL A 91 1.63 -2.42 4.23
C VAL A 91 1.27 -1.55 5.44
N ILE A 92 0.51 -2.08 6.40
CA ILE A 92 0.00 -1.33 7.56
C ILE A 92 1.13 -0.62 8.33
N PRO A 93 2.26 -1.28 8.67
CA PRO A 93 3.35 -0.63 9.38
C PRO A 93 3.87 0.64 8.69
N MET A 94 4.08 0.59 7.37
CA MET A 94 4.55 1.75 6.60
C MET A 94 3.53 2.89 6.64
N CYS A 95 2.24 2.58 6.46
CA CYS A 95 1.18 3.59 6.51
C CYS A 95 1.10 4.27 7.90
N ILE A 96 1.19 3.49 8.99
CA ILE A 96 1.18 4.03 10.35
C ILE A 96 2.41 4.93 10.58
N ILE A 97 3.61 4.48 10.20
CA ILE A 97 4.84 5.28 10.31
C ILE A 97 4.68 6.59 9.53
N CYS A 98 4.22 6.53 8.30
CA CYS A 98 3.98 7.73 7.49
C CYS A 98 2.98 8.68 8.15
N LYS A 99 1.91 8.17 8.79
CA LYS A 99 0.95 9.01 9.52
C LYS A 99 1.57 9.68 10.73
N VAL A 100 2.35 8.95 11.53
CA VAL A 100 3.07 9.49 12.71
C VAL A 100 4.01 10.62 12.28
N PHE A 101 4.70 10.46 11.17
CA PHE A 101 5.59 11.50 10.61
C PHE A 101 4.88 12.53 9.72
N ARG A 102 3.55 12.61 9.79
CA ARG A 102 2.70 13.59 9.06
C ARG A 102 2.92 13.56 7.54
N LYS A 103 3.19 12.39 6.99
CA LYS A 103 3.29 12.19 5.54
C LYS A 103 1.91 11.88 4.94
N LYS A 104 1.72 12.21 3.68
CA LYS A 104 0.44 12.01 2.99
C LYS A 104 0.21 10.53 2.65
N ILE A 105 -0.99 10.03 2.95
CA ILE A 105 -1.38 8.65 2.71
C ILE A 105 -2.52 8.61 1.70
N ILE A 106 -2.30 7.88 0.62
CA ILE A 106 -3.28 7.58 -0.42
C ILE A 106 -3.49 6.08 -0.43
N PHE A 107 -4.71 5.63 -0.24
CA PHE A 107 -5.05 4.21 -0.28
C PHE A 107 -6.07 3.94 -1.37
N ILE A 108 -5.87 2.86 -2.10
CA ILE A 108 -6.78 2.38 -3.14
C ILE A 108 -7.28 1.00 -2.69
N GLU A 109 -8.58 0.88 -2.45
CA GLU A 109 -9.19 -0.38 -2.05
C GLU A 109 -9.09 -1.41 -3.18
N SER A 110 -9.02 -2.68 -2.81
CA SER A 110 -8.83 -3.78 -3.76
C SER A 110 -9.93 -3.86 -4.81
N PHE A 111 -9.55 -3.99 -6.08
CA PHE A 111 -10.47 -4.24 -7.19
C PHE A 111 -11.30 -5.52 -6.99
N ALA A 112 -10.71 -6.56 -6.38
CA ALA A 112 -11.40 -7.82 -6.09
C ALA A 112 -12.49 -7.70 -5.01
N LYS A 113 -12.61 -6.53 -4.35
CA LYS A 113 -13.61 -6.27 -3.30
C LYS A 113 -14.75 -5.44 -3.85
N ILE A 114 -15.76 -6.13 -4.38
CA ILE A 114 -16.93 -5.50 -5.02
C ILE A 114 -17.97 -5.09 -3.98
N THR A 115 -18.31 -5.98 -3.05
CA THR A 115 -19.45 -5.82 -2.12
C THR A 115 -19.05 -5.78 -0.65
N SER A 116 -17.77 -5.97 -0.35
CA SER A 116 -17.27 -5.99 1.04
C SER A 116 -15.89 -5.38 1.14
N PRO A 117 -15.59 -4.61 2.20
CA PRO A 117 -14.29 -3.97 2.40
C PRO A 117 -13.21 -4.97 2.81
N THR A 118 -11.94 -4.63 2.56
CA THR A 118 -10.81 -5.34 3.18
C THR A 118 -10.64 -4.90 4.64
N LEU A 119 -10.04 -5.77 5.48
CA LEU A 119 -9.68 -5.36 6.85
C LEU A 119 -8.64 -4.25 6.85
N THR A 120 -7.67 -4.32 5.94
CA THR A 120 -6.65 -3.28 5.76
C THR A 120 -7.28 -1.96 5.34
N GLY A 121 -8.23 -1.99 4.38
CA GLY A 121 -8.96 -0.81 3.95
C GLY A 121 -9.75 -0.17 5.09
N LYS A 122 -10.50 -0.97 5.87
CA LYS A 122 -11.23 -0.47 7.05
C LYS A 122 -10.32 0.24 8.07
N LEU A 123 -9.13 -0.29 8.28
CA LEU A 123 -8.17 0.31 9.21
C LEU A 123 -7.61 1.62 8.66
N ILE A 124 -7.10 1.59 7.42
CA ILE A 124 -6.41 2.74 6.82
C ILE A 124 -7.40 3.86 6.48
N TYR A 125 -8.64 3.55 6.16
CA TYR A 125 -9.69 4.55 5.91
C TYR A 125 -9.84 5.57 7.06
N LYS A 126 -9.59 5.14 8.30
CA LYS A 126 -9.70 6.00 9.49
C LYS A 126 -8.69 7.16 9.52
N PHE A 127 -7.59 7.05 8.78
CA PHE A 127 -6.49 8.02 8.84
C PHE A 127 -5.84 8.35 7.49
N ALA A 128 -6.28 7.74 6.38
CA ALA A 128 -5.82 8.09 5.04
C ALA A 128 -6.23 9.52 4.68
N ASP A 129 -5.35 10.24 3.99
CA ASP A 129 -5.65 11.59 3.50
C ASP A 129 -6.50 11.56 2.23
N GLN A 130 -6.35 10.49 1.43
CA GLN A 130 -7.21 10.18 0.30
C GLN A 130 -7.46 8.68 0.28
N PHE A 131 -8.72 8.29 0.09
CA PHE A 131 -9.13 6.90 0.01
C PHE A 131 -9.95 6.70 -1.25
N TYR A 132 -9.51 5.78 -2.10
CA TYR A 132 -10.17 5.47 -3.36
C TYR A 132 -10.88 4.13 -3.29
N ILE A 133 -12.11 4.09 -3.77
CA ILE A 133 -12.88 2.87 -4.05
C ILE A 133 -13.01 2.69 -5.56
N GLN A 134 -13.07 1.45 -5.99
CA GLN A 134 -13.17 1.09 -7.40
C GLN A 134 -14.59 0.66 -7.78
N TRP A 135 -15.43 0.40 -6.78
CA TRP A 135 -16.83 -0.02 -6.93
C TRP A 135 -17.72 0.86 -6.06
N GLU A 136 -18.79 1.39 -6.65
CA GLU A 136 -19.71 2.27 -5.92
C GLU A 136 -20.45 1.55 -4.78
N SER A 137 -20.61 0.22 -4.90
CA SER A 137 -21.16 -0.65 -3.84
C SER A 137 -20.41 -0.57 -2.50
N LEU A 138 -19.15 -0.12 -2.51
CA LEU A 138 -18.37 0.09 -1.28
C LEU A 138 -18.66 1.42 -0.58
N ARG A 139 -19.46 2.31 -1.17
CA ARG A 139 -19.81 3.62 -0.62
C ARG A 139 -20.42 3.52 0.78
N GLY A 140 -21.24 2.50 1.03
CA GLY A 140 -21.84 2.26 2.34
C GLY A 140 -20.82 1.99 3.46
N PHE A 141 -19.64 1.47 3.12
CA PHE A 141 -18.53 1.22 4.07
C PHE A 141 -17.57 2.40 4.15
N TYR A 142 -17.45 3.17 3.07
CA TYR A 142 -16.50 4.27 2.89
C TYR A 142 -17.21 5.52 2.34
N PRO A 143 -18.05 6.20 3.17
CA PRO A 143 -18.90 7.31 2.69
C PRO A 143 -18.14 8.44 2.01
N ASN A 144 -16.95 8.78 2.54
CA ASN A 144 -16.12 9.89 2.05
C ASN A 144 -15.05 9.43 1.03
N ALA A 145 -15.11 8.19 0.56
CA ALA A 145 -14.14 7.70 -0.40
C ALA A 145 -14.36 8.32 -1.79
N ILE A 146 -13.30 8.42 -2.55
CA ILE A 146 -13.31 8.92 -3.93
C ILE A 146 -13.51 7.73 -4.87
N ASN A 147 -14.49 7.80 -5.75
CA ASN A 147 -14.65 6.83 -6.84
C ASN A 147 -14.25 7.49 -8.16
N LYS A 148 -13.31 6.89 -8.87
CA LYS A 148 -12.86 7.29 -10.22
C LYS A 148 -12.91 6.12 -11.21
N GLY A 149 -13.66 5.07 -10.86
CA GLY A 149 -13.70 3.82 -11.64
C GLY A 149 -12.60 2.84 -11.24
N GLY A 150 -12.47 1.77 -12.02
CA GLY A 150 -11.46 0.74 -11.82
C GLY A 150 -10.06 1.20 -12.23
N ILE A 151 -9.05 0.59 -11.62
CA ILE A 151 -7.65 0.87 -11.91
C ILE A 151 -7.14 0.12 -13.17
N TYR A 152 -7.89 -0.89 -13.63
CA TYR A 152 -7.61 -1.66 -14.85
C TYR A 152 -8.21 -1.03 -16.08
#